data_01abe5167528ea6f47ddb50d30ccd29c
#
_entry.id   01abe5167528ea6f47ddb50d30ccd29c
#
_cell.length_a   1.000
_cell.length_b   1.000
_cell.length_c   1.000
_cell.angle_alpha   90.00
_cell.angle_beta   90.00
_cell.angle_gamma   90.00
#
_symmetry.space_group_name_H-M   'P 1'
#
loop_
_entity.id
_entity.type
_entity.pdbx_description
1 polymer ?
#
loop_
_entity_poly.entity_id
_entity_poly.type
_entity_poly.pdbx_seq_one_letter_code
_entity_poly.pdbx_strand_id
1 'polypeptide(L)'
;MKRPWLAPLSALLVAELLGGCAHLQTEGPKPDADAASPAGRAIQSVKEQYAPNGDFAIFRIGLQHRGHELVLTGDVDRAEAKVDVLRAVERTGARVTDCINVLPTQQLSNRLWGIACISVANGRELPDHKAELGTQVLMGEVVRVWKQSTNVNFPWFLVQAPDGYVAWIEGGTFTRCTREQVDAWNRGPLLIVTAFEERILEQPQAEAAPVSDVVLCDRLRKTGEAGDWYRVELPDGRAGYLPKRAAADLDAWKQARRPTAENIERTARSFMGRPYLWGGYSTKGFDCSGFVQQVFYINGIDLVHNAAAQARLGTAVPLDDDLSQLRKGDLLFFGRRSRRGRPERITHVGIYLGDKLFIQSSQRVRVSSLDPDSPVREEYRIRSLLSARRVLSP
;
A
#
# COMPACT_ATOMS: atom_id res chain seq x y z
N MET A 1 11.85 35.51 -63.50
CA MET A 1 13.24 35.03 -63.26
C MET A 1 13.31 34.54 -61.83
N LYS A 2 13.37 33.20 -61.68
CA LYS A 2 13.39 32.52 -60.40
C LYS A 2 14.85 32.33 -59.97
N ARG A 3 15.20 32.71 -58.76
CA ARG A 3 16.45 32.33 -58.09
C ARG A 3 16.19 31.23 -57.05
N PRO A 4 16.95 30.14 -56.99
CA PRO A 4 16.80 29.07 -56.03
C PRO A 4 17.53 29.44 -54.71
N TRP A 5 16.91 29.08 -53.60
CA TRP A 5 17.51 29.13 -52.26
C TRP A 5 18.29 27.84 -52.01
N LEU A 6 19.58 27.96 -51.80
CA LEU A 6 20.45 26.91 -51.28
C LEU A 6 20.27 26.85 -49.75
N ALA A 7 19.85 25.66 -49.27
CA ALA A 7 19.85 25.34 -47.86
C ALA A 7 21.25 24.83 -47.41
N PRO A 8 21.75 25.14 -46.23
CA PRO A 8 22.96 24.52 -45.71
C PRO A 8 22.67 23.14 -45.13
N LEU A 9 23.33 22.12 -45.73
CA LEU A 9 23.57 20.82 -45.16
C LEU A 9 24.61 20.96 -44.03
N SER A 10 24.19 20.94 -42.75
CA SER A 10 25.04 20.54 -41.61
C SER A 10 24.31 20.71 -40.27
N ALA A 11 23.41 19.75 -39.97
CA ALA A 11 22.91 19.50 -38.61
C ALA A 11 22.21 18.16 -38.52
N LEU A 12 22.89 17.09 -38.88
CA LEU A 12 22.35 15.73 -38.76
C LEU A 12 23.49 14.80 -38.34
N LEU A 13 23.94 14.87 -37.10
CA LEU A 13 24.82 13.83 -36.49
C LEU A 13 25.04 14.02 -34.97
N VAL A 14 24.01 14.34 -34.17
CA VAL A 14 24.09 14.27 -32.70
C VAL A 14 22.83 13.70 -32.06
N ALA A 15 21.80 13.33 -32.82
CA ALA A 15 20.50 12.91 -32.24
C ALA A 15 20.36 11.40 -31.98
N GLU A 16 21.32 10.56 -32.35
CA GLU A 16 21.14 9.08 -32.22
C GLU A 16 21.67 8.47 -30.92
N LEU A 17 22.38 9.21 -30.06
CA LEU A 17 22.91 8.68 -28.79
C LEU A 17 22.02 8.90 -27.57
N LEU A 18 20.99 9.73 -27.64
CA LEU A 18 20.06 9.99 -26.52
C LEU A 18 18.69 9.30 -26.70
N GLY A 19 18.39 8.69 -27.82
CA GLY A 19 17.10 8.03 -28.12
C GLY A 19 16.99 6.57 -27.64
N GLY A 20 18.07 5.95 -27.21
CA GLY A 20 18.12 4.49 -26.97
C GLY A 20 17.32 3.99 -25.76
N CYS A 21 17.20 4.79 -24.72
CA CYS A 21 16.51 4.39 -23.47
C CYS A 21 15.05 4.86 -23.39
N ALA A 22 14.68 5.93 -24.10
CA ALA A 22 13.34 6.52 -23.99
C ALA A 22 12.19 5.63 -24.52
N HIS A 23 12.47 4.73 -25.47
CA HIS A 23 11.46 3.83 -26.03
C HIS A 23 11.34 2.46 -25.37
N LEU A 24 12.19 2.17 -24.36
CA LEU A 24 12.23 0.87 -23.68
C LEU A 24 11.52 0.85 -22.32
N GLN A 25 11.00 1.99 -21.86
CA GLN A 25 10.29 2.11 -20.60
C GLN A 25 8.84 1.62 -20.74
N THR A 26 8.63 0.33 -20.56
CA THR A 26 7.29 -0.23 -20.32
C THR A 26 6.86 0.02 -18.87
N GLU A 27 5.61 0.40 -18.64
CA GLU A 27 5.05 0.74 -17.32
C GLU A 27 4.85 -0.46 -16.37
N GLY A 28 5.56 -1.53 -16.56
CA GLY A 28 5.59 -2.69 -15.67
C GLY A 28 6.67 -3.66 -16.13
N PRO A 29 7.27 -4.42 -15.22
CA PRO A 29 8.18 -5.48 -15.62
C PRO A 29 7.37 -6.51 -16.40
N LYS A 30 7.75 -6.75 -17.66
CA LYS A 30 7.32 -7.99 -18.33
C LYS A 30 7.84 -9.15 -17.50
N PRO A 31 7.03 -10.21 -17.28
CA PRO A 31 7.50 -11.38 -16.53
C PRO A 31 8.81 -11.87 -17.13
N ASP A 32 9.75 -12.16 -16.24
CA ASP A 32 11.13 -12.57 -16.51
C ASP A 32 11.18 -13.78 -17.46
N ALA A 33 11.27 -13.55 -18.74
CA ALA A 33 11.64 -14.61 -19.70
C ALA A 33 13.04 -15.18 -19.41
N ASP A 34 13.79 -14.56 -18.51
CA ASP A 34 15.20 -14.83 -18.26
C ASP A 34 15.60 -14.99 -16.78
N ALA A 35 14.62 -15.20 -15.86
CA ALA A 35 14.87 -15.40 -14.43
C ALA A 35 15.85 -16.57 -14.14
N ALA A 36 15.90 -17.58 -15.02
CA ALA A 36 16.80 -18.72 -14.93
C ALA A 36 18.19 -18.47 -15.54
N SER A 37 18.42 -17.36 -16.22
CA SER A 37 19.75 -16.99 -16.76
C SER A 37 20.72 -16.61 -15.64
N PRO A 38 22.05 -16.65 -15.88
CA PRO A 38 23.04 -16.13 -14.93
C PRO A 38 22.75 -14.68 -14.51
N ALA A 39 22.38 -13.82 -15.47
CA ALA A 39 22.04 -12.42 -15.22
C ALA A 39 20.72 -12.28 -14.40
N GLY A 40 19.69 -13.06 -14.72
CA GLY A 40 18.43 -13.08 -13.96
C GLY A 40 18.64 -13.51 -12.51
N ARG A 41 19.44 -14.55 -12.25
CA ARG A 41 19.81 -14.95 -10.88
C ARG A 41 20.61 -13.88 -10.15
N ALA A 42 21.51 -13.17 -10.84
CA ALA A 42 22.27 -12.06 -10.26
C ALA A 42 21.34 -10.91 -9.83
N ILE A 43 20.37 -10.52 -10.68
CA ILE A 43 19.35 -9.52 -10.36
C ILE A 43 18.50 -9.97 -9.16
N GLN A 44 18.07 -11.24 -9.15
CA GLN A 44 17.26 -11.78 -8.05
C GLN A 44 18.00 -11.78 -6.72
N SER A 45 19.30 -12.12 -6.70
CA SER A 45 20.12 -12.07 -5.48
C SER A 45 20.23 -10.65 -4.91
N VAL A 46 20.38 -9.63 -5.77
CA VAL A 46 20.40 -8.23 -5.32
C VAL A 46 19.01 -7.80 -4.86
N LYS A 47 17.93 -8.24 -5.54
CA LYS A 47 16.55 -7.96 -5.11
C LYS A 47 16.29 -8.50 -3.71
N GLU A 48 16.76 -9.69 -3.36
CA GLU A 48 16.60 -10.27 -2.02
C GLU A 48 17.26 -9.43 -0.93
N GLN A 49 18.34 -8.73 -1.26
CA GLN A 49 19.02 -7.82 -0.34
C GLN A 49 18.26 -6.50 -0.14
N TYR A 50 17.77 -5.87 -1.22
CA TYR A 50 17.19 -4.52 -1.18
C TYR A 50 15.67 -4.50 -1.08
N ALA A 51 14.99 -5.51 -1.57
CA ALA A 51 13.54 -5.63 -1.61
C ALA A 51 13.05 -7.05 -1.23
N PRO A 52 13.40 -7.57 -0.03
CA PRO A 52 12.99 -8.92 0.41
C PRO A 52 11.47 -9.05 0.53
N ASN A 53 10.77 -7.92 0.70
CA ASN A 53 9.32 -7.78 0.65
C ASN A 53 9.00 -6.82 -0.50
N GLY A 54 8.76 -7.35 -1.69
CA GLY A 54 8.58 -6.57 -2.91
C GLY A 54 7.49 -5.50 -2.87
N ASP A 55 6.54 -5.60 -1.91
CA ASP A 55 5.45 -4.64 -1.75
C ASP A 55 5.89 -3.33 -1.04
N PHE A 56 7.06 -3.31 -0.38
CA PHE A 56 7.51 -2.21 0.49
C PHE A 56 8.78 -1.50 0.00
N ALA A 57 9.30 -1.88 -1.15
CA ALA A 57 10.48 -1.28 -1.75
C ALA A 57 10.34 -1.28 -3.27
N ILE A 58 10.99 -0.33 -3.94
CA ILE A 58 10.97 -0.27 -5.39
C ILE A 58 12.24 -0.91 -5.93
N PHE A 59 12.08 -2.14 -6.43
CA PHE A 59 13.10 -2.87 -7.15
C PHE A 59 12.42 -3.61 -8.33
N ARG A 60 12.20 -2.87 -9.41
CA ARG A 60 11.47 -3.32 -10.60
C ARG A 60 12.42 -3.29 -11.79
N ILE A 61 13.26 -4.30 -11.94
CA ILE A 61 14.27 -4.38 -13.00
C ILE A 61 13.87 -5.43 -14.02
N GLY A 62 13.76 -5.01 -15.27
CA GLY A 62 13.59 -5.88 -16.43
C GLY A 62 14.91 -6.07 -17.18
N LEU A 63 15.07 -7.25 -17.80
CA LEU A 63 16.21 -7.63 -18.60
C LEU A 63 15.75 -7.90 -20.03
N GLN A 64 16.42 -7.30 -21.01
CA GLN A 64 16.16 -7.50 -22.43
C GLN A 64 17.46 -7.77 -23.16
N HIS A 65 17.43 -8.71 -24.13
CA HIS A 65 18.56 -8.98 -25.03
C HIS A 65 18.50 -8.05 -26.25
N ARG A 66 19.60 -7.36 -26.54
CA ARG A 66 19.80 -6.58 -27.76
C ARG A 66 21.09 -7.01 -28.42
N GLY A 67 21.00 -8.01 -29.32
CA GLY A 67 22.18 -8.64 -29.90
C GLY A 67 23.06 -9.32 -28.84
N HIS A 68 24.28 -8.84 -28.68
CA HIS A 68 25.23 -9.35 -27.66
C HIS A 68 25.23 -8.57 -26.35
N GLU A 69 24.34 -7.60 -26.18
CA GLU A 69 24.21 -6.78 -24.98
C GLU A 69 22.94 -7.11 -24.20
N LEU A 70 23.03 -6.96 -22.87
CA LEU A 70 21.89 -6.98 -21.97
C LEU A 70 21.48 -5.54 -21.66
N VAL A 71 20.25 -5.17 -21.94
CA VAL A 71 19.68 -3.87 -21.55
C VAL A 71 18.91 -4.08 -20.27
N LEU A 72 19.34 -3.39 -19.20
CA LEU A 72 18.65 -3.36 -17.92
C LEU A 72 17.76 -2.12 -17.85
N THR A 73 16.46 -2.32 -17.68
CA THR A 73 15.47 -1.25 -17.59
C THR A 73 14.74 -1.32 -16.27
N GLY A 74 14.04 -0.25 -15.93
CA GLY A 74 13.14 -0.23 -14.76
C GLY A 74 13.54 0.77 -13.70
N ASP A 75 13.10 0.52 -12.47
CA ASP A 75 13.14 1.51 -11.39
C ASP A 75 13.66 0.90 -10.09
N VAL A 76 14.48 1.65 -9.35
CA VAL A 76 14.90 1.37 -7.98
C VAL A 76 14.73 2.63 -7.11
N ASP A 77 14.47 2.45 -5.81
CA ASP A 77 14.39 3.55 -4.85
C ASP A 77 15.74 3.92 -4.21
N ARG A 78 16.80 3.14 -4.48
CA ARG A 78 18.15 3.32 -3.92
C ARG A 78 19.20 3.27 -5.01
N ALA A 79 20.09 4.25 -5.02
CA ALA A 79 21.22 4.31 -5.96
C ALA A 79 22.17 3.11 -5.81
N GLU A 80 22.38 2.66 -4.57
CA GLU A 80 23.22 1.50 -4.24
C GLU A 80 22.69 0.21 -4.89
N ALA A 81 21.37 0.02 -4.89
CA ALA A 81 20.73 -1.12 -5.52
C ALA A 81 21.01 -1.16 -7.03
N LYS A 82 20.96 0.00 -7.71
CA LYS A 82 21.34 0.11 -9.13
C LYS A 82 22.78 -0.29 -9.36
N VAL A 83 23.72 0.25 -8.58
CA VAL A 83 25.15 -0.04 -8.70
C VAL A 83 25.42 -1.52 -8.50
N ASP A 84 24.81 -2.13 -7.49
CA ASP A 84 25.03 -3.55 -7.17
C ASP A 84 24.44 -4.47 -8.24
N VAL A 85 23.28 -4.11 -8.83
CA VAL A 85 22.73 -4.87 -9.96
C VAL A 85 23.65 -4.82 -11.17
N LEU A 86 24.12 -3.64 -11.57
CA LEU A 86 25.04 -3.50 -12.71
C LEU A 86 26.27 -4.36 -12.51
N ARG A 87 26.93 -4.25 -11.36
CA ARG A 87 28.12 -5.06 -11.00
C ARG A 87 27.82 -6.55 -10.98
N ALA A 88 26.66 -6.96 -10.44
CA ALA A 88 26.31 -8.38 -10.35
C ALA A 88 26.08 -9.00 -11.74
N VAL A 89 25.44 -8.26 -12.64
CA VAL A 89 25.21 -8.72 -14.03
C VAL A 89 26.51 -8.71 -14.84
N GLU A 90 27.34 -7.69 -14.74
CA GLU A 90 28.66 -7.63 -15.42
C GLU A 90 29.59 -8.79 -15.02
N ARG A 91 29.56 -9.23 -13.75
CA ARG A 91 30.30 -10.41 -13.29
C ARG A 91 29.90 -11.72 -13.97
N THR A 92 28.75 -11.76 -14.62
CA THR A 92 28.33 -12.93 -15.45
C THR A 92 29.01 -12.95 -16.83
N GLY A 93 29.86 -11.96 -17.15
CA GLY A 93 30.52 -11.80 -18.45
C GLY A 93 29.69 -11.07 -19.50
N ALA A 94 28.50 -10.56 -19.12
CA ALA A 94 27.61 -9.84 -20.03
C ALA A 94 28.05 -8.38 -20.21
N ARG A 95 27.90 -7.85 -21.43
CA ARG A 95 27.92 -6.41 -21.68
C ARG A 95 26.57 -5.82 -21.31
N VAL A 96 26.56 -4.75 -20.52
CA VAL A 96 25.33 -4.16 -19.98
C VAL A 96 25.13 -2.75 -20.50
N THR A 97 23.94 -2.47 -21.00
CA THR A 97 23.44 -1.11 -21.23
C THR A 97 22.50 -0.74 -20.08
N ASP A 98 22.85 0.32 -19.35
CA ASP A 98 22.12 0.80 -18.17
C ASP A 98 21.01 1.78 -18.56
N CYS A 99 19.76 1.34 -18.40
CA CYS A 99 18.54 2.14 -18.50
C CYS A 99 17.70 2.06 -17.22
N ILE A 100 18.35 1.82 -16.07
CA ILE A 100 17.69 1.78 -14.76
C ILE A 100 17.54 3.20 -14.21
N ASN A 101 16.33 3.59 -13.80
CA ASN A 101 16.08 4.85 -13.11
C ASN A 101 16.27 4.69 -11.61
N VAL A 102 16.87 5.71 -10.99
CA VAL A 102 16.82 5.89 -9.54
C VAL A 102 15.72 6.89 -9.23
N LEU A 103 14.76 6.48 -8.40
CA LEU A 103 13.62 7.29 -8.01
C LEU A 103 13.94 8.16 -6.78
N PRO A 104 13.27 9.33 -6.61
CA PRO A 104 12.19 9.86 -7.43
C PRO A 104 12.67 10.45 -8.76
N THR A 105 11.79 10.43 -9.78
CA THR A 105 12.11 11.05 -11.08
C THR A 105 12.14 12.58 -10.98
N GLN A 106 13.02 13.22 -11.76
CA GLN A 106 13.16 14.70 -11.78
C GLN A 106 11.87 15.42 -12.22
N GLN A 107 11.00 14.76 -12.98
CA GLN A 107 9.70 15.31 -13.43
C GLN A 107 8.77 15.68 -12.28
N LEU A 108 8.96 15.11 -11.09
CA LEU A 108 8.15 15.41 -9.91
C LEU A 108 8.49 16.77 -9.27
N SER A 109 9.63 17.39 -9.64
CA SER A 109 10.14 18.62 -9.02
C SER A 109 10.25 18.47 -7.49
N ASN A 110 9.82 19.48 -6.72
CA ASN A 110 9.81 19.44 -5.26
C ASN A 110 8.51 18.90 -4.64
N ARG A 111 7.51 18.50 -5.47
CA ARG A 111 6.24 17.92 -5.00
C ARG A 111 6.34 16.40 -4.90
N LEU A 112 7.16 15.94 -3.97
CA LEU A 112 7.47 14.53 -3.75
C LEU A 112 6.54 13.87 -2.73
N TRP A 113 5.46 14.53 -2.34
CA TRP A 113 4.47 14.07 -1.39
C TRP A 113 3.06 14.24 -1.95
N GLY A 114 2.10 13.60 -1.33
CA GLY A 114 0.69 13.77 -1.62
C GLY A 114 -0.16 13.54 -0.38
N ILE A 115 -1.37 14.11 -0.37
CA ILE A 115 -2.36 13.89 0.68
C ILE A 115 -3.64 13.42 0.00
N ALA A 116 -4.13 12.23 0.35
CA ALA A 116 -5.35 11.67 -0.23
C ALA A 116 -6.55 12.60 0.02
N CYS A 117 -7.33 12.91 -1.02
CA CYS A 117 -8.42 13.90 -0.97
C CYS A 117 -9.82 13.31 -1.22
N ILE A 118 -9.92 12.00 -1.41
CA ILE A 118 -11.18 11.25 -1.43
C ILE A 118 -11.19 10.25 -0.28
N SER A 119 -12.37 9.79 0.12
CA SER A 119 -12.51 8.88 1.29
C SER A 119 -11.61 7.65 1.22
N VAL A 120 -11.48 7.06 0.02
CA VAL A 120 -10.62 5.88 -0.19
C VAL A 120 -9.96 5.98 -1.55
N ALA A 121 -8.66 6.24 -1.58
CA ALA A 121 -7.85 6.21 -2.79
C ALA A 121 -7.30 4.78 -3.01
N ASN A 122 -7.60 4.20 -4.17
CA ASN A 122 -7.20 2.83 -4.51
C ASN A 122 -5.75 2.78 -5.03
N GLY A 123 -4.90 2.00 -4.38
CA GLY A 123 -3.53 1.70 -4.79
C GLY A 123 -3.47 0.39 -5.58
N ARG A 124 -3.00 0.44 -6.82
CA ARG A 124 -3.00 -0.70 -7.75
C ARG A 124 -1.58 -1.14 -8.12
N GLU A 125 -1.46 -2.38 -8.57
CA GLU A 125 -0.17 -2.95 -9.00
C GLU A 125 0.38 -2.29 -10.27
N LEU A 126 -0.51 -1.85 -11.18
CA LEU A 126 -0.18 -1.16 -12.43
C LEU A 126 -1.00 0.12 -12.54
N PRO A 127 -0.57 1.12 -13.34
CA PRO A 127 -1.30 2.37 -13.56
C PRO A 127 -2.49 2.17 -14.51
N ASP A 128 -3.42 1.31 -14.12
CA ASP A 128 -4.62 0.94 -14.87
C ASP A 128 -5.77 0.60 -13.89
N HIS A 129 -6.98 1.09 -14.18
CA HIS A 129 -8.19 0.79 -13.40
C HIS A 129 -8.55 -0.70 -13.32
N LYS A 130 -8.12 -1.52 -14.30
CA LYS A 130 -8.34 -2.96 -14.33
C LYS A 130 -7.26 -3.75 -13.59
N ALA A 131 -6.18 -3.09 -13.19
CA ALA A 131 -5.12 -3.73 -12.45
C ALA A 131 -5.58 -4.16 -11.05
N GLU A 132 -4.90 -5.16 -10.51
CA GLU A 132 -5.15 -5.69 -9.17
C GLU A 132 -5.03 -4.59 -8.12
N LEU A 133 -5.98 -4.54 -7.18
CA LEU A 133 -5.93 -3.66 -6.01
C LEU A 133 -4.92 -4.25 -5.02
N GLY A 134 -3.89 -3.50 -4.69
CA GLY A 134 -2.87 -3.91 -3.72
C GLY A 134 -3.08 -3.31 -2.34
N THR A 135 -3.52 -2.06 -2.27
CA THR A 135 -3.79 -1.35 -1.01
C THR A 135 -4.78 -0.20 -1.20
N GLN A 136 -5.16 0.45 -0.12
CA GLN A 136 -5.95 1.67 -0.10
C GLN A 136 -5.27 2.72 0.76
N VAL A 137 -5.50 4.01 0.46
CA VAL A 137 -5.06 5.15 1.26
C VAL A 137 -6.29 5.96 1.64
N LEU A 138 -6.44 6.28 2.91
CA LEU A 138 -7.60 7.00 3.43
C LEU A 138 -7.41 8.52 3.31
N MET A 139 -8.51 9.28 3.24
CA MET A 139 -8.49 10.73 3.16
C MET A 139 -7.62 11.35 4.27
N GLY A 140 -6.79 12.32 3.90
CA GLY A 140 -5.88 12.99 4.82
C GLY A 140 -4.61 12.24 5.17
N GLU A 141 -4.45 10.99 4.70
CA GLU A 141 -3.19 10.27 4.80
C GLU A 141 -2.16 10.79 3.80
N VAL A 142 -0.91 10.80 4.24
CA VAL A 142 0.23 11.31 3.46
C VAL A 142 0.93 10.17 2.76
N VAL A 143 1.17 10.33 1.46
CA VAL A 143 1.94 9.37 0.65
C VAL A 143 3.24 9.99 0.15
N ARG A 144 4.28 9.17 0.00
CA ARG A 144 5.50 9.55 -0.73
C ARG A 144 5.28 9.30 -2.22
N VAL A 145 5.60 10.27 -3.07
CA VAL A 145 5.48 10.13 -4.53
C VAL A 145 6.86 9.84 -5.13
N TRP A 146 6.95 8.78 -5.95
CA TRP A 146 8.20 8.31 -6.53
C TRP A 146 8.30 8.55 -8.04
N LYS A 147 7.18 8.37 -8.77
CA LYS A 147 7.16 8.44 -10.23
C LYS A 147 5.76 8.79 -10.73
N GLN A 148 5.67 9.49 -11.87
CA GLN A 148 4.43 9.68 -12.62
C GLN A 148 4.43 8.73 -13.82
N SER A 149 3.27 8.20 -14.18
CA SER A 149 3.09 7.39 -15.39
C SER A 149 3.29 8.23 -16.65
N THR A 150 3.57 7.57 -17.76
CA THR A 150 3.75 8.23 -19.07
C THR A 150 2.42 8.64 -19.70
N ASN A 151 1.29 8.06 -19.26
CA ASN A 151 -0.04 8.44 -19.71
C ASN A 151 -0.43 9.81 -19.13
N VAL A 152 -0.34 10.85 -19.98
CA VAL A 152 -0.60 12.25 -19.56
C VAL A 152 -2.09 12.59 -19.46
N ASN A 153 -2.99 11.83 -20.10
CA ASN A 153 -4.43 12.12 -20.07
C ASN A 153 -5.06 11.70 -18.73
N PHE A 154 -4.57 10.61 -18.16
CA PHE A 154 -4.97 10.11 -16.84
C PHE A 154 -3.71 9.78 -16.06
N PRO A 155 -3.08 10.77 -15.41
CA PRO A 155 -1.81 10.55 -14.73
C PRO A 155 -2.01 9.66 -13.50
N TRP A 156 -1.23 8.58 -13.44
CA TRP A 156 -1.06 7.76 -12.26
C TRP A 156 0.28 8.08 -11.61
N PHE A 157 0.35 7.88 -10.32
CA PHE A 157 1.59 8.10 -9.57
C PHE A 157 1.94 6.85 -8.77
N LEU A 158 3.19 6.40 -8.90
CA LEU A 158 3.75 5.40 -8.02
C LEU A 158 4.02 6.07 -6.69
N VAL A 159 3.35 5.59 -5.65
CA VAL A 159 3.43 6.15 -4.30
C VAL A 159 3.78 5.09 -3.28
N GLN A 160 4.25 5.53 -2.14
CA GLN A 160 4.39 4.70 -0.95
C GLN A 160 3.40 5.20 0.10
N ALA A 161 2.52 4.29 0.52
CA ALA A 161 1.52 4.52 1.55
C ALA A 161 2.15 4.70 2.95
N PRO A 162 1.41 5.16 3.96
CA PRO A 162 1.95 5.37 5.31
C PRO A 162 2.58 4.14 5.95
N ASP A 163 2.09 2.96 5.64
CA ASP A 163 2.60 1.66 6.12
C ASP A 163 3.80 1.13 5.30
N GLY A 164 4.23 1.88 4.30
CA GLY A 164 5.34 1.54 3.42
C GLY A 164 4.95 0.81 2.13
N TYR A 165 3.67 0.39 1.95
CA TYR A 165 3.22 -0.31 0.74
C TYR A 165 3.36 0.57 -0.51
N VAL A 166 3.90 0.01 -1.60
CA VAL A 166 4.15 0.73 -2.84
C VAL A 166 3.11 0.35 -3.90
N ALA A 167 2.34 1.32 -4.36
CA ALA A 167 1.27 1.11 -5.34
C ALA A 167 1.11 2.30 -6.28
N TRP A 168 0.39 2.11 -7.38
CA TRP A 168 -0.03 3.17 -8.28
C TRP A 168 -1.37 3.74 -7.83
N ILE A 169 -1.43 5.06 -7.66
CA ILE A 169 -2.66 5.81 -7.32
C ILE A 169 -2.98 6.77 -8.46
N GLU A 170 -4.26 6.92 -8.79
CA GLU A 170 -4.74 7.87 -9.78
C GLU A 170 -4.57 9.32 -9.29
N GLY A 171 -4.10 10.21 -10.18
CA GLY A 171 -3.74 11.59 -9.84
C GLY A 171 -4.88 12.46 -9.32
N GLY A 172 -6.13 12.15 -9.66
CA GLY A 172 -7.32 12.86 -9.15
C GLY A 172 -7.74 12.50 -7.72
N THR A 173 -7.08 11.51 -7.09
CA THR A 173 -7.47 10.99 -5.76
C THR A 173 -6.64 11.56 -4.62
N PHE A 174 -5.62 12.34 -4.92
CA PHE A 174 -4.77 12.98 -3.92
C PHE A 174 -4.23 14.33 -4.43
N THR A 175 -3.90 15.22 -3.51
CA THR A 175 -3.27 16.51 -3.80
C THR A 175 -1.76 16.40 -3.66
N ARG A 176 -1.02 16.69 -4.73
CA ARG A 176 0.45 16.70 -4.68
C ARG A 176 0.98 17.88 -3.87
N CYS A 177 1.92 17.60 -2.98
CA CYS A 177 2.43 18.54 -1.99
C CYS A 177 3.95 18.60 -1.98
N THR A 178 4.48 19.72 -1.49
CA THR A 178 5.85 19.81 -0.99
C THR A 178 5.94 19.27 0.44
N ARG A 179 7.15 19.11 0.97
CA ARG A 179 7.34 18.71 2.38
C ARG A 179 6.75 19.72 3.35
N GLU A 180 6.93 21.01 3.07
CA GLU A 180 6.41 22.11 3.92
C GLU A 180 4.88 22.09 4.00
N GLN A 181 4.20 21.78 2.87
CA GLN A 181 2.75 21.66 2.84
C GLN A 181 2.25 20.46 3.65
N VAL A 182 2.95 19.32 3.59
CA VAL A 182 2.68 18.15 4.44
C VAL A 182 2.86 18.50 5.93
N ASP A 183 3.96 19.18 6.26
CA ASP A 183 4.22 19.57 7.64
C ASP A 183 3.17 20.57 8.15
N ALA A 184 2.68 21.48 7.31
CA ALA A 184 1.59 22.40 7.63
C ALA A 184 0.25 21.66 7.81
N TRP A 185 -0.01 20.62 6.99
CA TRP A 185 -1.17 19.74 7.17
C TRP A 185 -1.13 19.02 8.52
N ASN A 186 -0.03 18.37 8.84
CA ASN A 186 0.12 17.58 10.06
C ASN A 186 0.13 18.42 11.36
N ARG A 187 0.56 19.69 11.29
CA ARG A 187 0.52 20.61 12.45
C ARG A 187 -0.84 21.28 12.67
N GLY A 188 -1.75 21.18 11.69
CA GLY A 188 -3.08 21.77 11.81
C GLY A 188 -3.98 21.02 12.78
N PRO A 189 -5.09 21.62 13.21
CA PRO A 189 -6.10 20.93 14.00
C PRO A 189 -6.80 19.89 13.14
N LEU A 190 -6.45 18.62 13.32
CA LEU A 190 -7.01 17.52 12.54
C LEU A 190 -8.10 16.80 13.34
N LEU A 191 -9.18 16.48 12.64
CA LEU A 191 -10.19 15.52 13.07
C LEU A 191 -9.89 14.15 12.46
N ILE A 192 -10.27 13.10 13.18
CA ILE A 192 -10.36 11.75 12.67
C ILE A 192 -11.82 11.31 12.65
N VAL A 193 -12.27 10.75 11.54
CA VAL A 193 -13.62 10.20 11.41
C VAL A 193 -13.70 8.91 12.24
N THR A 194 -14.70 8.85 13.12
CA THR A 194 -14.99 7.71 14.01
C THR A 194 -16.25 6.94 13.62
N ALA A 195 -17.08 7.51 12.75
CA ALA A 195 -18.19 6.81 12.11
C ALA A 195 -17.68 5.87 11.01
N PHE A 196 -18.37 4.75 10.78
CA PHE A 196 -18.01 3.84 9.69
C PHE A 196 -18.13 4.47 8.31
N GLU A 197 -19.16 5.27 8.14
CA GLU A 197 -19.45 6.08 6.93
C GLU A 197 -20.25 7.30 7.33
N GLU A 198 -19.94 8.46 6.74
CA GLU A 198 -20.69 9.70 6.92
C GLU A 198 -20.49 10.59 5.69
N ARG A 199 -21.20 11.73 5.62
CA ARG A 199 -21.10 12.72 4.54
C ARG A 199 -20.64 14.06 5.09
N ILE A 200 -19.78 14.72 4.34
CA ILE A 200 -19.49 16.15 4.49
C ILE A 200 -20.53 16.87 3.64
N LEU A 201 -21.27 17.80 4.23
CA LEU A 201 -22.38 18.53 3.60
C LEU A 201 -21.99 19.98 3.36
N GLU A 202 -22.60 20.63 2.36
CA GLU A 202 -22.34 22.04 2.04
C GLU A 202 -22.78 23.00 3.16
N GLN A 203 -23.79 22.62 3.95
CA GLN A 203 -24.33 23.40 5.04
C GLN A 203 -24.56 22.52 6.28
N PRO A 204 -24.61 23.10 7.51
CA PRO A 204 -24.78 22.35 8.76
C PRO A 204 -26.23 21.92 8.99
N GLN A 205 -26.80 21.17 8.04
CA GLN A 205 -28.16 20.63 8.08
C GLN A 205 -28.22 19.30 7.30
N ALA A 206 -29.03 18.37 7.75
CA ALA A 206 -29.04 16.99 7.25
C ALA A 206 -29.45 16.85 5.77
N GLU A 207 -30.26 17.79 5.26
CA GLU A 207 -30.82 17.81 3.90
C GLU A 207 -29.90 18.53 2.89
N ALA A 208 -28.78 19.12 3.33
CA ALA A 208 -27.83 19.81 2.46
C ALA A 208 -27.17 18.86 1.46
N ALA A 209 -26.77 19.41 0.33
CA ALA A 209 -26.05 18.65 -0.69
C ALA A 209 -24.70 18.12 -0.16
N PRO A 210 -24.29 16.90 -0.55
CA PRO A 210 -23.00 16.33 -0.14
C PRO A 210 -21.83 16.94 -0.91
N VAL A 211 -20.76 17.29 -0.19
CA VAL A 211 -19.46 17.69 -0.75
C VAL A 211 -18.59 16.46 -0.99
N SER A 212 -18.59 15.51 -0.05
CA SER A 212 -17.86 14.26 -0.12
C SER A 212 -18.44 13.23 0.85
N ASP A 213 -18.17 11.95 0.61
CA ASP A 213 -18.28 10.93 1.63
C ASP A 213 -16.99 10.87 2.46
N VAL A 214 -17.08 10.27 3.64
CA VAL A 214 -15.96 9.93 4.49
C VAL A 214 -16.16 8.56 5.13
N VAL A 215 -15.05 7.89 5.45
CA VAL A 215 -15.05 6.60 6.14
C VAL A 215 -14.24 6.66 7.44
N LEU A 216 -14.36 5.64 8.24
CA LEU A 216 -13.61 5.49 9.49
C LEU A 216 -12.10 5.67 9.28
N CYS A 217 -11.48 6.47 10.12
CA CYS A 217 -10.07 6.87 10.10
C CYS A 217 -9.67 7.90 9.03
N ASP A 218 -10.59 8.42 8.23
CA ASP A 218 -10.33 9.62 7.41
C ASP A 218 -9.94 10.80 8.30
N ARG A 219 -9.03 11.65 7.79
CA ARG A 219 -8.54 12.82 8.51
C ARG A 219 -8.91 14.09 7.77
N LEU A 220 -9.42 15.06 8.51
CA LEU A 220 -9.91 16.33 7.98
C LEU A 220 -9.33 17.49 8.78
N ARG A 221 -9.09 18.64 8.15
CA ARG A 221 -8.73 19.85 8.88
C ARG A 221 -9.97 20.48 9.50
N LYS A 222 -9.96 20.68 10.80
CA LYS A 222 -10.99 21.46 11.50
C LYS A 222 -10.71 22.94 11.26
N THR A 223 -11.69 23.66 10.70
CA THR A 223 -11.61 25.11 10.47
C THR A 223 -12.56 25.91 11.36
N GLY A 224 -13.47 25.25 12.09
CA GLY A 224 -14.42 25.88 13.01
C GLY A 224 -15.53 24.93 13.44
N GLU A 225 -16.60 25.51 13.99
CA GLU A 225 -17.79 24.78 14.45
C GLU A 225 -19.06 25.59 14.15
N ALA A 226 -20.18 24.89 13.98
CA ALA A 226 -21.51 25.46 13.81
C ALA A 226 -22.54 24.54 14.49
N GLY A 227 -22.93 24.86 15.74
CA GLY A 227 -23.80 24.00 16.56
C GLY A 227 -23.24 22.60 16.70
N ASP A 228 -23.95 21.57 16.25
CA ASP A 228 -23.57 20.16 16.31
C ASP A 228 -22.69 19.71 15.15
N TRP A 229 -22.10 20.64 14.41
CA TRP A 229 -21.27 20.37 13.26
C TRP A 229 -19.86 20.92 13.43
N TYR A 230 -18.86 20.18 12.92
CA TYR A 230 -17.54 20.69 12.63
C TYR A 230 -17.53 21.32 11.22
N ARG A 231 -16.96 22.51 11.08
CA ARG A 231 -16.55 23.05 9.79
C ARG A 231 -15.20 22.42 9.43
N VAL A 232 -15.13 21.79 8.27
CA VAL A 232 -13.96 21.02 7.85
C VAL A 232 -13.48 21.46 6.47
N GLU A 233 -12.19 21.26 6.23
CA GLU A 233 -11.53 21.44 4.93
C GLU A 233 -10.84 20.11 4.56
N LEU A 234 -11.03 19.70 3.30
CA LEU A 234 -10.41 18.52 2.69
C LEU A 234 -9.02 18.89 2.13
N PRO A 235 -8.13 17.91 1.87
CA PRO A 235 -6.78 18.17 1.37
C PRO A 235 -6.71 18.90 0.02
N ASP A 236 -7.76 18.89 -0.78
CA ASP A 236 -7.87 19.58 -2.07
C ASP A 236 -8.52 20.98 -1.99
N GLY A 237 -8.83 21.46 -0.77
CA GLY A 237 -9.41 22.77 -0.51
C GLY A 237 -10.93 22.79 -0.54
N ARG A 238 -11.64 21.70 -0.90
CA ARG A 238 -13.08 21.61 -0.69
C ARG A 238 -13.38 21.76 0.80
N ALA A 239 -14.49 22.41 1.13
CA ALA A 239 -14.89 22.63 2.51
C ALA A 239 -16.36 22.28 2.72
N GLY A 240 -16.73 21.96 3.94
CA GLY A 240 -18.10 21.64 4.30
C GLY A 240 -18.27 21.39 5.80
N TYR A 241 -19.33 20.69 6.14
CA TYR A 241 -19.73 20.44 7.53
C TYR A 241 -19.86 18.94 7.78
N LEU A 242 -19.26 18.47 8.88
CA LEU A 242 -19.33 17.08 9.34
C LEU A 242 -20.02 17.05 10.71
N PRO A 243 -21.00 16.17 10.97
CA PRO A 243 -21.63 16.05 12.28
C PRO A 243 -20.59 15.73 13.37
N LYS A 244 -20.62 16.41 14.51
CA LYS A 244 -19.68 16.20 15.62
C LYS A 244 -19.68 14.76 16.13
N ARG A 245 -20.82 14.06 16.08
CA ARG A 245 -20.93 12.63 16.44
C ARG A 245 -20.11 11.69 15.56
N ALA A 246 -19.70 12.14 14.37
CA ALA A 246 -19.00 11.32 13.39
C ALA A 246 -17.46 11.43 13.44
N ALA A 247 -16.91 12.36 14.25
CA ALA A 247 -15.47 12.57 14.31
C ALA A 247 -15.03 13.00 15.71
N ALA A 248 -13.75 12.84 15.98
CA ALA A 248 -13.07 13.29 17.16
C ALA A 248 -11.80 14.09 16.82
N ASP A 249 -11.28 14.86 17.77
CA ASP A 249 -9.94 15.42 17.66
C ASP A 249 -8.91 14.29 17.51
N LEU A 250 -8.01 14.40 16.52
CA LEU A 250 -7.08 13.33 16.16
C LEU A 250 -6.09 13.03 17.31
N ASP A 251 -5.58 14.06 17.97
CA ASP A 251 -4.57 13.87 19.01
C ASP A 251 -5.20 13.31 20.30
N ALA A 252 -6.37 13.81 20.67
CA ALA A 252 -7.14 13.25 21.78
C ALA A 252 -7.52 11.78 21.53
N TRP A 253 -7.95 11.46 20.30
CA TRP A 253 -8.27 10.09 19.89
C TRP A 253 -7.04 9.18 19.95
N LYS A 254 -5.86 9.63 19.46
CA LYS A 254 -4.61 8.87 19.57
C LYS A 254 -4.22 8.59 21.02
N GLN A 255 -4.36 9.57 21.90
CA GLN A 255 -4.05 9.42 23.33
C GLN A 255 -5.01 8.48 24.06
N ALA A 256 -6.25 8.38 23.60
CA ALA A 256 -7.26 7.51 24.20
C ALA A 256 -7.14 6.03 23.80
N ARG A 257 -6.37 5.69 22.76
CA ARG A 257 -6.21 4.30 22.28
C ARG A 257 -5.54 3.42 23.33
N ARG A 258 -6.02 2.19 23.49
CA ARG A 258 -5.48 1.21 24.43
C ARG A 258 -5.42 -0.16 23.75
N PRO A 259 -4.21 -0.69 23.51
CA PRO A 259 -4.01 -1.98 22.82
C PRO A 259 -4.22 -3.16 23.79
N THR A 260 -5.44 -3.36 24.26
CA THR A 260 -5.79 -4.54 25.06
C THR A 260 -6.51 -5.58 24.21
N ALA A 261 -6.44 -6.85 24.63
CA ALA A 261 -7.09 -7.97 23.94
C ALA A 261 -8.60 -7.74 23.81
N GLU A 262 -9.24 -7.17 24.86
CA GLU A 262 -10.68 -6.89 24.88
C GLU A 262 -11.04 -5.76 23.90
N ASN A 263 -10.21 -4.73 23.78
CA ASN A 263 -10.41 -3.64 22.83
C ASN A 263 -10.23 -4.12 21.38
N ILE A 264 -9.21 -4.96 21.13
CA ILE A 264 -8.99 -5.60 19.83
C ILE A 264 -10.22 -6.44 19.44
N GLU A 265 -10.71 -7.32 20.31
CA GLU A 265 -11.91 -8.11 20.05
C GLU A 265 -13.13 -7.24 19.79
N ARG A 266 -13.39 -6.24 20.64
CA ARG A 266 -14.53 -5.32 20.48
C ARG A 266 -14.48 -4.60 19.14
N THR A 267 -13.33 -4.07 18.75
CA THR A 267 -13.12 -3.39 17.48
C THR A 267 -13.29 -4.37 16.31
N ALA A 268 -12.69 -5.56 16.38
CA ALA A 268 -12.82 -6.58 15.35
C ALA A 268 -14.28 -6.97 15.12
N ARG A 269 -15.03 -7.21 16.21
CA ARG A 269 -16.46 -7.57 16.14
C ARG A 269 -17.34 -6.44 15.61
N SER A 270 -16.98 -5.18 15.77
CA SER A 270 -17.75 -4.06 15.19
C SER A 270 -17.77 -4.07 13.67
N PHE A 271 -16.82 -4.73 13.02
CA PHE A 271 -16.76 -4.91 11.56
C PHE A 271 -17.50 -6.15 11.03
N MET A 272 -18.16 -6.95 11.90
CA MET A 272 -18.86 -8.17 11.48
C MET A 272 -19.77 -7.92 10.26
N GLY A 273 -19.68 -8.82 9.27
CA GLY A 273 -20.48 -8.78 8.05
C GLY A 273 -19.90 -7.88 6.94
N ARG A 274 -18.89 -7.03 7.20
CA ARG A 274 -18.25 -6.22 6.15
C ARG A 274 -17.68 -7.14 5.05
N PRO A 275 -17.89 -6.81 3.75
CA PRO A 275 -17.49 -7.67 2.65
C PRO A 275 -15.98 -7.80 2.53
N TYR A 276 -15.52 -8.94 2.02
CA TYR A 276 -14.14 -9.11 1.62
C TYR A 276 -13.87 -8.33 0.32
N LEU A 277 -12.81 -7.54 0.32
CA LEU A 277 -12.28 -6.87 -0.85
C LEU A 277 -10.78 -7.11 -0.88
N TRP A 278 -10.27 -7.76 -1.93
CA TRP A 278 -8.83 -7.94 -2.11
C TRP A 278 -8.11 -6.58 -2.11
N GLY A 279 -7.02 -6.43 -1.33
CA GLY A 279 -6.31 -5.16 -1.15
C GLY A 279 -7.09 -4.10 -0.36
N GLY A 280 -8.24 -4.44 0.23
CA GLY A 280 -9.09 -3.52 0.98
C GLY A 280 -8.57 -3.26 2.40
N TYR A 281 -8.62 -1.98 2.79
CA TYR A 281 -8.17 -1.47 4.08
C TYR A 281 -9.21 -0.55 4.75
N SER A 282 -10.37 -0.35 4.14
CA SER A 282 -11.41 0.59 4.60
C SER A 282 -12.70 -0.11 4.98
N THR A 283 -13.61 0.63 5.62
CA THR A 283 -14.97 0.15 5.93
C THR A 283 -15.81 -0.17 4.69
N LYS A 284 -15.36 0.20 3.48
CA LYS A 284 -15.99 -0.21 2.21
C LYS A 284 -15.71 -1.67 1.86
N GLY A 285 -14.67 -2.28 2.44
CA GLY A 285 -14.30 -3.69 2.30
C GLY A 285 -12.88 -3.92 2.78
N PHE A 286 -12.63 -5.09 3.33
CA PHE A 286 -11.33 -5.49 3.88
C PHE A 286 -10.81 -6.76 3.22
N ASP A 287 -9.51 -6.83 2.93
CA ASP A 287 -8.88 -8.14 2.86
C ASP A 287 -8.49 -8.64 4.26
N CYS A 288 -7.82 -9.79 4.33
CA CYS A 288 -7.46 -10.38 5.62
C CYS A 288 -6.47 -9.53 6.43
N SER A 289 -5.44 -9.02 5.78
CA SER A 289 -4.38 -8.22 6.40
C SER A 289 -4.81 -6.78 6.66
N GLY A 290 -5.58 -6.19 5.76
CA GLY A 290 -6.14 -4.85 5.93
C GLY A 290 -7.17 -4.78 7.07
N PHE A 291 -7.97 -5.84 7.25
CA PHE A 291 -8.84 -5.98 8.42
C PHE A 291 -8.04 -5.99 9.72
N VAL A 292 -7.01 -6.84 9.81
CA VAL A 292 -6.15 -6.92 10.98
C VAL A 292 -5.45 -5.60 11.23
N GLN A 293 -4.86 -4.99 10.18
CA GLN A 293 -4.19 -3.70 10.25
C GLN A 293 -5.12 -2.61 10.82
N GLN A 294 -6.34 -2.49 10.30
CA GLN A 294 -7.30 -1.47 10.74
C GLN A 294 -7.74 -1.69 12.18
N VAL A 295 -8.00 -2.94 12.59
CA VAL A 295 -8.35 -3.27 13.98
C VAL A 295 -7.23 -2.84 14.94
N PHE A 296 -5.98 -3.16 14.62
CA PHE A 296 -4.84 -2.83 15.46
C PHE A 296 -4.53 -1.33 15.45
N TYR A 297 -4.63 -0.66 14.31
CA TYR A 297 -4.45 0.79 14.18
C TYR A 297 -5.41 1.56 15.08
N ILE A 298 -6.70 1.22 15.10
CA ILE A 298 -7.71 1.85 15.96
C ILE A 298 -7.35 1.71 17.45
N ASN A 299 -6.65 0.65 17.81
CA ASN A 299 -6.26 0.36 19.20
C ASN A 299 -4.82 0.81 19.53
N GLY A 300 -4.10 1.45 18.60
CA GLY A 300 -2.80 2.08 18.88
C GLY A 300 -1.58 1.27 18.49
N ILE A 301 -1.74 0.23 17.66
CA ILE A 301 -0.64 -0.56 17.12
C ILE A 301 -0.65 -0.44 15.59
N ASP A 302 0.43 0.10 15.02
CA ASP A 302 0.58 0.20 13.58
C ASP A 302 1.13 -1.11 13.03
N LEU A 303 0.39 -1.72 12.11
CA LEU A 303 0.80 -2.91 11.36
C LEU A 303 0.90 -2.55 9.87
N VAL A 304 1.61 -3.38 9.11
CA VAL A 304 1.72 -3.23 7.66
C VAL A 304 0.60 -3.99 6.94
N HIS A 305 0.20 -3.54 5.75
CA HIS A 305 -0.67 -4.31 4.87
C HIS A 305 0.13 -5.45 4.24
N ASN A 306 -0.30 -6.66 4.29
CA ASN A 306 0.25 -7.91 3.80
C ASN A 306 0.46 -8.94 4.92
N ALA A 307 -0.24 -10.08 4.84
CA ALA A 307 -0.21 -11.13 5.86
C ALA A 307 1.19 -11.75 6.05
N ALA A 308 1.98 -11.91 4.97
CA ALA A 308 3.33 -12.47 5.07
C ALA A 308 4.30 -11.50 5.77
N ALA A 309 4.09 -10.18 5.61
CA ALA A 309 4.86 -9.17 6.33
C ALA A 309 4.44 -9.10 7.80
N GLN A 310 3.14 -9.16 8.10
CA GLN A 310 2.62 -9.22 9.48
C GLN A 310 3.16 -10.43 10.25
N ALA A 311 3.36 -11.57 9.58
CA ALA A 311 3.93 -12.77 10.21
C ALA A 311 5.38 -12.64 10.70
N ARG A 312 6.04 -11.55 10.37
CA ARG A 312 7.40 -11.24 10.84
C ARG A 312 7.43 -10.30 12.05
N LEU A 313 6.26 -9.77 12.43
CA LEU A 313 6.12 -8.83 13.54
C LEU A 313 5.94 -9.56 14.87
N GLY A 314 6.22 -8.87 15.97
CA GLY A 314 6.00 -9.35 17.32
C GLY A 314 6.77 -10.63 17.67
N THR A 315 6.31 -11.33 18.70
CA THR A 315 6.93 -12.55 19.23
C THR A 315 6.23 -13.80 18.66
N ALA A 316 7.01 -14.80 18.26
CA ALA A 316 6.45 -16.09 17.83
C ALA A 316 5.75 -16.77 19.02
N VAL A 317 4.55 -17.31 18.75
CA VAL A 317 3.80 -18.11 19.72
C VAL A 317 3.86 -19.57 19.26
N PRO A 318 4.35 -20.50 20.10
CA PRO A 318 4.34 -21.92 19.77
C PRO A 318 2.92 -22.42 19.53
N LEU A 319 2.77 -23.28 18.54
CA LEU A 319 1.52 -24.01 18.28
C LEU A 319 1.69 -25.43 18.75
N ASP A 320 1.04 -25.77 19.87
CA ASP A 320 0.88 -27.13 20.38
C ASP A 320 -0.45 -27.73 19.88
N ASP A 321 -0.68 -29.02 20.15
CA ASP A 321 -1.87 -29.74 19.63
C ASP A 321 -3.18 -29.18 20.19
N ASP A 322 -3.17 -28.64 21.40
CA ASP A 322 -4.33 -28.04 22.06
C ASP A 322 -4.42 -26.52 21.94
N LEU A 323 -3.41 -25.88 21.33
CA LEU A 323 -3.29 -24.42 21.14
C LEU A 323 -3.25 -23.65 22.47
N SER A 324 -2.75 -24.25 23.55
CA SER A 324 -2.77 -23.71 24.92
C SER A 324 -1.94 -22.44 25.09
N GLN A 325 -0.92 -22.22 24.23
CA GLN A 325 -0.06 -21.04 24.28
C GLN A 325 -0.67 -19.78 23.67
N LEU A 326 -1.76 -19.96 22.89
CA LEU A 326 -2.45 -18.83 22.26
C LEU A 326 -3.22 -18.00 23.28
N ARG A 327 -3.16 -16.68 23.08
CA ARG A 327 -3.92 -15.71 23.87
C ARG A 327 -4.77 -14.83 22.97
N LYS A 328 -5.90 -14.34 23.48
CA LYS A 328 -6.75 -13.39 22.76
C LYS A 328 -5.92 -12.21 22.21
N GLY A 329 -6.13 -11.87 20.94
CA GLY A 329 -5.37 -10.86 20.22
C GLY A 329 -4.13 -11.38 19.51
N ASP A 330 -3.73 -12.65 19.66
CA ASP A 330 -2.66 -13.23 18.85
C ASP A 330 -3.09 -13.30 17.37
N LEU A 331 -2.15 -13.08 16.47
CA LEU A 331 -2.34 -13.21 15.02
C LEU A 331 -2.09 -14.65 14.59
N LEU A 332 -3.04 -15.23 13.88
CA LEU A 332 -2.94 -16.58 13.30
C LEU A 332 -2.66 -16.47 11.81
N PHE A 333 -1.62 -17.16 11.33
CA PHE A 333 -1.22 -17.15 9.93
C PHE A 333 -1.47 -18.49 9.27
N PHE A 334 -2.09 -18.42 8.09
CA PHE A 334 -2.50 -19.58 7.33
C PHE A 334 -1.88 -19.57 5.94
N GLY A 335 -1.67 -20.75 5.38
CA GLY A 335 -1.08 -20.84 4.07
C GLY A 335 -0.67 -22.25 3.68
N ARG A 336 0.42 -22.35 2.95
CA ARG A 336 0.95 -23.60 2.43
C ARG A 336 2.32 -23.89 3.04
N ARG A 337 2.46 -25.06 3.67
CA ARG A 337 3.72 -25.54 4.21
C ARG A 337 4.76 -25.77 3.10
N SER A 338 6.03 -25.64 3.45
CA SER A 338 7.13 -26.02 2.56
C SER A 338 6.99 -27.47 2.10
N ARG A 339 7.08 -27.73 0.80
CA ARG A 339 7.07 -29.06 0.20
C ARG A 339 7.93 -29.14 -1.06
N ARG A 340 8.78 -30.17 -1.17
CA ARG A 340 9.52 -30.53 -2.41
C ARG A 340 10.16 -29.33 -3.11
N GLY A 341 10.98 -28.53 -2.38
CA GLY A 341 11.68 -27.36 -2.95
C GLY A 341 10.84 -26.11 -3.12
N ARG A 342 9.55 -26.12 -2.71
CA ARG A 342 8.72 -24.91 -2.64
C ARG A 342 8.73 -24.38 -1.21
N PRO A 343 9.12 -23.09 -1.00
CA PRO A 343 9.12 -22.49 0.34
C PRO A 343 7.72 -22.39 0.93
N GLU A 344 7.64 -22.27 2.25
CA GLU A 344 6.41 -21.90 2.94
C GLU A 344 5.84 -20.60 2.38
N ARG A 345 4.52 -20.53 2.24
CA ARG A 345 3.84 -19.32 1.78
C ARG A 345 2.63 -19.01 2.65
N ILE A 346 2.71 -17.91 3.38
CA ILE A 346 1.58 -17.32 4.10
C ILE A 346 0.68 -16.62 3.09
N THR A 347 -0.62 -16.85 3.20
CA THR A 347 -1.65 -16.30 2.29
C THR A 347 -2.83 -15.70 3.01
N HIS A 348 -2.90 -15.82 4.35
CA HIS A 348 -4.02 -15.33 5.11
C HIS A 348 -3.66 -15.11 6.58
N VAL A 349 -4.42 -14.22 7.23
CA VAL A 349 -4.29 -13.88 8.65
C VAL A 349 -5.66 -13.69 9.30
N GLY A 350 -5.74 -14.00 10.59
CA GLY A 350 -6.90 -13.74 11.46
C GLY A 350 -6.45 -13.40 12.87
N ILE A 351 -7.39 -12.96 13.72
CA ILE A 351 -7.15 -12.57 15.12
C ILE A 351 -7.77 -13.65 16.03
N TYR A 352 -6.98 -14.24 16.89
CA TYR A 352 -7.44 -15.24 17.87
C TYR A 352 -8.29 -14.58 18.96
N LEU A 353 -9.41 -15.21 19.32
CA LEU A 353 -10.37 -14.70 20.30
C LEU A 353 -10.44 -15.51 21.60
N GLY A 354 -9.71 -16.61 21.69
CA GLY A 354 -9.85 -17.61 22.76
C GLY A 354 -10.70 -18.81 22.31
N ASP A 355 -10.65 -19.91 23.08
CA ASP A 355 -11.49 -21.11 22.88
C ASP A 355 -11.47 -21.65 21.45
N LYS A 356 -10.30 -21.63 20.81
CA LYS A 356 -10.09 -21.98 19.39
C LYS A 356 -10.89 -21.15 18.39
N LEU A 357 -11.53 -20.07 18.82
CA LEU A 357 -12.22 -19.13 17.96
C LEU A 357 -11.26 -18.08 17.43
N PHE A 358 -11.48 -17.62 16.20
CA PHE A 358 -10.76 -16.50 15.60
C PHE A 358 -11.70 -15.69 14.69
N ILE A 359 -11.39 -14.40 14.52
CA ILE A 359 -12.10 -13.50 13.61
C ILE A 359 -11.22 -13.17 12.41
N GLN A 360 -11.79 -13.14 11.22
CA GLN A 360 -11.08 -12.95 9.97
C GLN A 360 -11.95 -12.24 8.94
N SER A 361 -11.33 -11.58 7.95
CA SER A 361 -11.98 -11.21 6.71
C SER A 361 -11.75 -12.30 5.66
N SER A 362 -12.83 -13.04 5.34
CA SER A 362 -12.87 -14.11 4.34
C SER A 362 -14.31 -14.23 3.85
N GLN A 363 -14.59 -13.87 2.57
CA GLN A 363 -15.91 -13.56 2.02
C GLN A 363 -16.55 -12.31 2.69
N ARG A 364 -16.51 -12.24 3.98
CA ARG A 364 -16.88 -11.12 4.86
C ARG A 364 -16.11 -11.24 6.18
N VAL A 365 -16.16 -10.21 7.00
CA VAL A 365 -15.66 -10.30 8.38
C VAL A 365 -16.59 -11.25 9.16
N ARG A 366 -16.00 -12.30 9.74
CA ARG A 366 -16.74 -13.35 10.46
C ARG A 366 -15.88 -14.05 11.50
N VAL A 367 -16.53 -14.64 12.50
CA VAL A 367 -15.91 -15.58 13.43
C VAL A 367 -15.89 -16.96 12.82
N SER A 368 -14.78 -17.66 13.00
CA SER A 368 -14.54 -19.05 12.59
C SER A 368 -13.87 -19.81 13.74
N SER A 369 -13.80 -21.13 13.66
CA SER A 369 -13.17 -21.97 14.68
C SER A 369 -12.10 -22.89 14.11
N LEU A 370 -11.05 -23.09 14.90
CA LEU A 370 -10.06 -24.14 14.71
C LEU A 370 -10.48 -25.46 15.39
N ASP A 371 -11.57 -25.46 16.13
CA ASP A 371 -12.13 -26.68 16.74
C ASP A 371 -12.91 -27.49 15.69
N PRO A 372 -12.52 -28.76 15.43
CA PRO A 372 -13.23 -29.64 14.48
C PRO A 372 -14.71 -29.86 14.82
N ASP A 373 -15.08 -29.77 16.08
CA ASP A 373 -16.44 -30.05 16.57
C ASP A 373 -17.32 -28.78 16.60
N SER A 374 -16.74 -27.60 16.32
CA SER A 374 -17.47 -26.34 16.35
C SER A 374 -18.44 -26.22 15.15
N PRO A 375 -19.65 -25.64 15.35
CA PRO A 375 -20.59 -25.37 14.26
C PRO A 375 -20.06 -24.27 13.27
N VAL A 376 -19.06 -23.46 13.68
CA VAL A 376 -18.40 -22.47 12.86
C VAL A 376 -16.98 -22.89 12.47
N ARG A 377 -16.70 -24.22 12.49
CA ARG A 377 -15.40 -24.74 12.06
C ARG A 377 -15.07 -24.37 10.63
N GLU A 378 -13.80 -24.20 10.35
CA GLU A 378 -13.29 -23.95 9.00
C GLU A 378 -12.16 -24.92 8.68
N GLU A 379 -12.52 -26.06 8.12
CA GLU A 379 -11.64 -27.19 7.83
C GLU A 379 -10.37 -26.79 7.08
N TYR A 380 -10.52 -25.91 6.08
CA TYR A 380 -9.37 -25.40 5.33
C TYR A 380 -8.39 -24.64 6.23
N ARG A 381 -8.87 -23.84 7.20
CA ARG A 381 -8.03 -23.09 8.13
C ARG A 381 -7.36 -24.00 9.15
N ILE A 382 -8.06 -25.00 9.66
CA ILE A 382 -7.48 -26.01 10.55
C ILE A 382 -6.27 -26.67 9.90
N ARG A 383 -6.38 -27.08 8.64
CA ARG A 383 -5.29 -27.74 7.89
C ARG A 383 -4.17 -26.80 7.44
N SER A 384 -4.44 -25.52 7.29
CA SER A 384 -3.52 -24.52 6.73
C SER A 384 -2.90 -23.59 7.77
N LEU A 385 -3.14 -23.81 9.07
CA LEU A 385 -2.49 -23.04 10.14
C LEU A 385 -0.99 -23.33 10.12
N LEU A 386 -0.18 -22.26 10.03
CA LEU A 386 1.28 -22.34 9.91
C LEU A 386 2.00 -21.81 11.15
N SER A 387 1.58 -20.64 11.64
CA SER A 387 2.26 -19.94 12.73
C SER A 387 1.32 -18.97 13.43
N ALA A 388 1.74 -18.51 14.61
CA ALA A 388 1.09 -17.43 15.34
C ALA A 388 2.09 -16.40 15.83
N ARG A 389 1.64 -15.14 15.97
CA ARG A 389 2.43 -14.02 16.48
C ARG A 389 1.67 -13.23 17.52
N ARG A 390 2.38 -12.82 18.57
CA ARG A 390 1.87 -11.91 19.60
C ARG A 390 2.47 -10.53 19.39
N VAL A 391 1.61 -9.54 19.09
CA VAL A 391 1.99 -8.15 18.90
C VAL A 391 1.51 -7.26 20.05
N LEU A 392 0.62 -7.80 20.91
CA LEU A 392 0.25 -7.16 22.16
C LEU A 392 1.36 -7.37 23.20
N SER A 393 1.74 -6.29 23.89
CA SER A 393 2.61 -6.40 25.05
C SER A 393 1.91 -7.16 26.18
N PRO A 394 2.64 -7.87 27.04
CA PRO A 394 2.08 -8.55 28.21
C PRO A 394 1.28 -7.64 29.13
#